data_3519dda7ac3c11ddf200bacdadc6da26
#
_entry.id   3519dda7ac3c11ddf200bacdadc6da26
#
_cell.length_a   1.000
_cell.length_b   1.000
_cell.length_c   1.000
_cell.angle_alpha   90.00
_cell.angle_beta   90.00
_cell.angle_gamma   90.00
#
_symmetry.space_group_name_H-M   'P 1'
#
loop_
_entity.id
_entity.type
_entity.pdbx_description
1 polymer ?
#
loop_
_entity_poly.entity_id
_entity_poly.type
_entity_poly.pdbx_seq_one_letter_code
_entity_poly.pdbx_strand_id
1 'polypeptide(L)'
;MKKLTVLACMCLSFSFSQIINAQEDQESTFDKIWDNVVLYENVENSLMSKFWLTGRLQGEYHSFENEVAPAIDHDDYDWRRFRFGFKATLFGDITLHSEADLGLENRGRPLYNDLTDTYISWSTENGMKFKLGKQSAPFTLDGSTSSKKLHTLERSKIAGNIWFGQEYFPGISVSGSKDEIDYFAGFYSNDNKPEFDGAFKHGQFGILSVGKDYAGNFDLEKSYLRLDFMFQEDDGNDDVEDFNDWNAAYSFVTKWENNDWYFWTDLSFADRKNGDVWGLQLMPFYDITDKTQVIFCYTHLDSSGDNQLRGSRWEDRLDRGEYRGDDLTEYFFGLNHFFYGHKLKWQNGLQYTQLDEADGSKEYEGWGFTTAFRISW
;
A
#
# COMPACT_ATOMS: atom_id res chain seq x y z
N MET A 1 -21.29 -22.75 -12.87
CA MET A 1 -19.99 -23.46 -12.83
C MET A 1 -18.90 -22.60 -12.15
N LYS A 2 -18.79 -21.27 -12.39
CA LYS A 2 -17.80 -20.36 -11.77
C LYS A 2 -17.86 -20.33 -10.23
N LYS A 3 -19.07 -20.33 -9.62
CA LYS A 3 -19.24 -20.36 -8.14
C LYS A 3 -18.66 -21.60 -7.45
N LEU A 4 -18.57 -22.72 -8.16
CA LEU A 4 -17.98 -23.96 -7.64
C LEU A 4 -16.43 -23.91 -7.63
N THR A 5 -15.83 -23.14 -8.53
CA THR A 5 -14.38 -22.99 -8.66
C THR A 5 -13.82 -22.13 -7.50
N VAL A 6 -14.54 -21.07 -7.10
CA VAL A 6 -14.17 -20.22 -5.95
C VAL A 6 -14.19 -21.02 -4.64
N LEU A 7 -15.21 -21.85 -4.44
CA LEU A 7 -15.32 -22.71 -3.26
C LEU A 7 -14.21 -23.79 -3.23
N ALA A 8 -13.85 -24.34 -4.40
CA ALA A 8 -12.77 -25.31 -4.52
C ALA A 8 -11.39 -24.70 -4.24
N CYS A 9 -11.15 -23.45 -4.64
CA CYS A 9 -9.91 -22.74 -4.32
C CYS A 9 -9.79 -22.45 -2.83
N MET A 10 -10.89 -22.05 -2.15
CA MET A 10 -10.90 -21.88 -0.70
C MET A 10 -10.67 -23.21 0.07
N CYS A 11 -11.22 -24.33 -0.40
CA CYS A 11 -11.00 -25.65 0.20
C CYS A 11 -9.58 -26.16 -0.01
N LEU A 12 -8.94 -25.86 -1.15
CA LEU A 12 -7.53 -26.21 -1.42
C LEU A 12 -6.58 -25.40 -0.53
N SER A 13 -6.91 -24.14 -0.20
CA SER A 13 -6.11 -23.33 0.71
C SER A 13 -6.07 -23.91 2.13
N PHE A 14 -7.19 -24.45 2.60
CA PHE A 14 -7.30 -25.06 3.93
C PHE A 14 -6.51 -26.38 4.04
N SER A 15 -6.40 -27.14 2.94
CA SER A 15 -5.69 -28.42 2.92
C SER A 15 -4.17 -28.25 2.83
N PHE A 16 -3.67 -27.17 2.22
CA PHE A 16 -2.24 -26.89 2.11
C PHE A 16 -1.62 -26.43 3.43
N SER A 17 -2.38 -25.74 4.27
CA SER A 17 -1.92 -25.24 5.58
C SER A 17 -1.66 -26.37 6.60
N GLN A 18 -2.25 -27.55 6.43
CA GLN A 18 -2.05 -28.69 7.33
C GLN A 18 -0.78 -29.50 7.06
N ILE A 19 -0.18 -29.38 5.87
CA ILE A 19 0.98 -30.20 5.47
C ILE A 19 2.31 -29.59 5.98
N ILE A 20 2.34 -28.32 6.38
CA ILE A 20 3.58 -27.59 6.72
C ILE A 20 3.86 -27.50 8.24
N ASN A 21 2.96 -27.97 9.11
CA ASN A 21 3.06 -27.83 10.57
C ASN A 21 3.97 -28.85 11.29
N ALA A 22 4.89 -29.51 10.60
CA ALA A 22 5.82 -30.46 11.22
C ALA A 22 7.26 -29.96 11.05
N GLN A 23 7.71 -29.01 11.86
CA GLN A 23 9.11 -28.89 12.31
C GLN A 23 9.32 -27.64 13.18
N GLU A 24 9.28 -27.81 14.47
CA GLU A 24 9.88 -26.86 15.43
C GLU A 24 11.34 -27.28 15.72
N ASP A 25 12.22 -26.27 15.90
CA ASP A 25 13.60 -26.35 16.42
C ASP A 25 14.75 -26.69 15.46
N GLN A 26 14.72 -26.21 14.23
CA GLN A 26 15.96 -25.92 13.50
C GLN A 26 15.86 -24.52 12.94
N GLU A 27 16.99 -23.75 12.91
CA GLU A 27 17.13 -22.50 12.17
C GLU A 27 16.38 -22.66 10.85
N SER A 28 15.29 -21.92 10.71
CA SER A 28 14.31 -22.13 9.63
C SER A 28 15.03 -22.09 8.29
N THR A 29 14.71 -23.01 7.38
CA THR A 29 15.24 -22.98 6.00
C THR A 29 15.02 -21.59 5.37
N PHE A 30 13.96 -20.88 5.80
CA PHE A 30 13.67 -19.52 5.38
C PHE A 30 14.73 -18.53 5.88
N ASP A 31 15.20 -18.60 7.12
CA ASP A 31 16.24 -17.72 7.64
C ASP A 31 17.48 -17.80 6.77
N LYS A 32 17.93 -19.00 6.42
CA LYS A 32 19.07 -19.22 5.53
C LYS A 32 18.89 -18.64 4.13
N ILE A 33 17.67 -18.67 3.59
CA ILE A 33 17.37 -18.07 2.29
C ILE A 33 17.46 -16.54 2.38
N TRP A 34 16.87 -15.96 3.42
CA TRP A 34 16.86 -14.49 3.58
C TRP A 34 18.19 -13.92 4.05
N ASP A 35 19.04 -14.69 4.72
CA ASP A 35 20.40 -14.28 5.09
C ASP A 35 21.28 -14.10 3.85
N ASN A 36 21.05 -14.88 2.80
CA ASN A 36 21.79 -14.74 1.54
C ASN A 36 21.57 -13.42 0.79
N VAL A 37 20.57 -12.60 1.16
CA VAL A 37 20.41 -11.27 0.56
C VAL A 37 21.38 -10.25 1.14
N VAL A 38 22.00 -10.52 2.30
CA VAL A 38 23.08 -9.71 2.88
C VAL A 38 24.40 -10.14 2.23
N LEU A 39 24.86 -9.33 1.30
CA LEU A 39 26.07 -9.63 0.51
C LEU A 39 27.36 -9.23 1.20
N TYR A 40 27.28 -8.24 2.10
CA TYR A 40 28.42 -7.77 2.89
C TYR A 40 27.93 -7.19 4.21
N GLU A 41 28.61 -7.56 5.30
CA GLU A 41 28.41 -6.98 6.63
C GLU A 41 29.72 -6.97 7.41
N ASN A 42 30.20 -5.78 7.77
CA ASN A 42 31.36 -5.57 8.61
C ASN A 42 31.22 -4.20 9.33
N VAL A 43 30.82 -4.23 10.59
CA VAL A 43 30.57 -3.04 11.40
C VAL A 43 31.83 -2.22 11.70
N GLU A 44 33.02 -2.81 11.58
CA GLU A 44 34.29 -2.12 11.79
C GLU A 44 34.74 -1.33 10.55
N ASN A 45 34.14 -1.60 9.39
CA ASN A 45 34.49 -0.87 8.18
C ASN A 45 33.83 0.50 8.17
N SER A 46 34.60 1.54 8.36
CA SER A 46 34.13 2.92 8.43
C SER A 46 33.58 3.48 7.12
N LEU A 47 33.94 2.87 5.96
CA LEU A 47 33.45 3.33 4.67
C LEU A 47 32.10 2.71 4.32
N MET A 48 31.98 1.38 4.43
CA MET A 48 30.74 0.64 4.14
C MET A 48 30.59 -0.50 5.14
N SER A 49 29.62 -0.37 6.05
CA SER A 49 29.36 -1.38 7.10
C SER A 49 28.43 -2.48 6.65
N LYS A 50 27.52 -2.22 5.69
CA LYS A 50 26.57 -3.22 5.20
C LYS A 50 26.15 -2.97 3.77
N PHE A 51 25.98 -4.06 2.99
CA PHE A 51 25.40 -4.04 1.65
C PHE A 51 24.46 -5.23 1.48
N TRP A 52 23.20 -4.97 1.08
CA TRP A 52 22.22 -6.03 0.88
C TRP A 52 21.26 -5.75 -0.27
N LEU A 53 20.71 -6.82 -0.81
CA LEU A 53 19.67 -6.74 -1.83
C LEU A 53 18.31 -6.51 -1.20
N THR A 54 17.44 -5.79 -1.90
CA THR A 54 16.03 -5.59 -1.53
C THR A 54 15.14 -5.82 -2.74
N GLY A 55 13.91 -6.24 -2.49
CA GLY A 55 12.98 -6.44 -3.58
C GLY A 55 11.68 -7.09 -3.15
N ARG A 56 10.85 -7.39 -4.14
CA ARG A 56 9.60 -8.15 -4.00
C ARG A 56 9.15 -8.73 -5.33
N LEU A 57 8.52 -9.88 -5.25
CA LEU A 57 7.81 -10.51 -6.35
C LEU A 57 6.40 -10.84 -5.87
N GLN A 58 5.39 -10.39 -6.60
CA GLN A 58 3.99 -10.58 -6.27
C GLN A 58 3.24 -11.06 -7.51
N GLY A 59 2.78 -12.31 -7.48
CA GLY A 59 1.95 -12.90 -8.52
C GLY A 59 0.55 -13.15 -7.99
N GLU A 60 -0.46 -12.99 -8.85
CA GLU A 60 -1.85 -13.15 -8.45
C GLU A 60 -2.71 -13.68 -9.59
N TYR A 61 -3.78 -14.38 -9.24
CA TYR A 61 -4.93 -14.65 -10.08
C TYR A 61 -6.11 -13.87 -9.55
N HIS A 62 -6.89 -13.29 -10.43
CA HIS A 62 -8.08 -12.53 -10.07
C HIS A 62 -9.24 -12.87 -11.01
N SER A 63 -10.45 -12.71 -10.50
CA SER A 63 -11.69 -12.88 -11.26
C SER A 63 -12.69 -11.86 -10.74
N PHE A 64 -13.17 -10.99 -11.61
CA PHE A 64 -14.11 -9.91 -11.31
C PHE A 64 -15.30 -9.98 -12.22
N GLU A 65 -16.47 -9.71 -11.68
CA GLU A 65 -17.76 -9.67 -12.38
C GLU A 65 -18.32 -8.24 -12.31
N ASN A 66 -19.05 -7.83 -13.34
CA ASN A 66 -19.84 -6.60 -13.33
C ASN A 66 -21.31 -6.96 -13.49
N GLU A 67 -22.14 -6.74 -12.47
CA GLU A 67 -23.56 -7.04 -12.47
C GLU A 67 -24.38 -5.99 -13.23
N VAL A 68 -23.88 -4.76 -13.38
CA VAL A 68 -24.51 -3.69 -14.19
C VAL A 68 -24.33 -3.97 -15.66
N ALA A 69 -23.16 -4.46 -16.07
CA ALA A 69 -22.84 -4.86 -17.44
C ALA A 69 -22.35 -6.33 -17.49
N PRO A 70 -23.24 -7.31 -17.32
CA PRO A 70 -22.86 -8.73 -17.12
C PRO A 70 -22.06 -9.39 -18.26
N ALA A 71 -21.98 -8.74 -19.41
CA ALA A 71 -21.16 -9.22 -20.53
C ALA A 71 -19.66 -8.91 -20.35
N ILE A 72 -19.30 -8.14 -19.30
CA ILE A 72 -17.94 -7.71 -19.04
C ILE A 72 -17.46 -8.38 -17.75
N ASP A 73 -16.88 -9.56 -17.87
CA ASP A 73 -16.16 -10.24 -16.82
C ASP A 73 -14.67 -10.18 -17.10
N HIS A 74 -13.85 -10.17 -16.07
CA HIS A 74 -12.40 -10.21 -16.20
C HIS A 74 -11.80 -11.28 -15.29
N ASP A 75 -11.06 -12.21 -15.88
CA ASP A 75 -10.24 -13.15 -15.14
C ASP A 75 -8.87 -13.31 -15.81
N ASP A 76 -7.80 -13.22 -15.03
CA ASP A 76 -6.44 -13.34 -15.56
C ASP A 76 -5.43 -13.66 -14.45
N TYR A 77 -4.21 -14.00 -14.86
CA TYR A 77 -3.02 -14.07 -14.03
C TYR A 77 -2.16 -12.85 -14.28
N ASP A 78 -1.62 -12.25 -13.21
CA ASP A 78 -0.88 -11.01 -13.31
C ASP A 78 0.34 -11.01 -12.37
N TRP A 79 1.44 -10.42 -12.83
CA TRP A 79 2.55 -10.04 -11.99
C TRP A 79 2.31 -8.64 -11.45
N ARG A 80 1.76 -8.58 -10.24
CA ARG A 80 1.39 -7.31 -9.61
C ARG A 80 2.56 -6.38 -9.38
N ARG A 81 3.69 -6.93 -8.94
CA ARG A 81 4.94 -6.18 -8.72
C ARG A 81 6.13 -7.10 -8.85
N PHE A 82 7.12 -6.64 -9.57
CA PHE A 82 8.47 -7.16 -9.49
C PHE A 82 9.43 -6.00 -9.28
N ARG A 83 9.96 -5.87 -8.06
CA ARG A 83 10.90 -4.81 -7.72
C ARG A 83 12.21 -5.42 -7.28
N PHE A 84 13.30 -4.78 -7.72
CA PHE A 84 14.65 -5.21 -7.38
C PHE A 84 15.52 -4.01 -7.09
N GLY A 85 16.34 -4.11 -6.05
CA GLY A 85 17.21 -3.03 -5.64
C GLY A 85 18.23 -3.44 -4.60
N PHE A 86 18.90 -2.45 -4.05
CA PHE A 86 19.91 -2.64 -3.01
C PHE A 86 19.86 -1.53 -1.97
N LYS A 87 20.46 -1.82 -0.82
CA LYS A 87 20.79 -0.84 0.21
C LYS A 87 22.23 -0.97 0.62
N ALA A 88 22.86 0.17 0.94
CA ALA A 88 24.21 0.23 1.48
C ALA A 88 24.24 1.18 2.68
N THR A 89 24.84 0.75 3.80
CA THR A 89 25.15 1.63 4.93
C THR A 89 26.57 2.11 4.80
N LEU A 90 26.73 3.42 4.70
CA LEU A 90 28.01 4.11 4.47
C LEU A 90 28.30 5.02 5.65
N PHE A 91 29.58 5.19 5.99
CA PHE A 91 30.07 6.11 7.03
C PHE A 91 29.34 5.99 8.38
N GLY A 92 28.78 4.82 8.68
CA GLY A 92 28.01 4.53 9.90
C GLY A 92 26.54 4.88 9.80
N ASP A 93 26.18 6.10 9.43
CA ASP A 93 24.83 6.67 9.59
C ASP A 93 24.09 6.97 8.29
N ILE A 94 24.79 6.86 7.16
CA ILE A 94 24.24 7.16 5.84
C ILE A 94 23.78 5.86 5.19
N THR A 95 22.50 5.81 4.76
CA THR A 95 22.01 4.71 3.94
C THR A 95 21.69 5.21 2.54
N LEU A 96 22.30 4.57 1.55
CA LEU A 96 21.90 4.65 0.14
C LEU A 96 20.91 3.53 -0.13
N HIS A 97 19.77 3.85 -0.73
CA HIS A 97 18.77 2.90 -1.21
C HIS A 97 18.43 3.19 -2.66
N SER A 98 18.39 2.17 -3.50
CA SER A 98 17.86 2.26 -4.86
C SER A 98 17.10 1.00 -5.20
N GLU A 99 15.83 1.15 -5.63
CA GLU A 99 14.94 0.06 -6.05
C GLU A 99 14.22 0.49 -7.33
N ALA A 100 14.14 -0.40 -8.32
CA ALA A 100 13.40 -0.21 -9.55
C ALA A 100 12.19 -1.14 -9.61
N ASP A 101 11.11 -0.69 -10.24
CA ASP A 101 9.97 -1.50 -10.64
C ASP A 101 10.20 -2.07 -12.04
N LEU A 102 10.00 -3.38 -12.18
CA LEU A 102 10.28 -4.14 -13.39
C LEU A 102 9.00 -4.82 -13.88
N GLY A 103 8.69 -4.67 -15.17
CA GLY A 103 7.56 -5.34 -15.82
C GLY A 103 7.93 -6.76 -16.23
N LEU A 104 7.28 -7.78 -15.67
CA LEU A 104 7.44 -9.16 -16.10
C LEU A 104 6.48 -9.56 -17.24
N GLU A 105 5.46 -8.77 -17.46
CA GLU A 105 4.50 -9.01 -18.53
C GLU A 105 5.03 -8.45 -19.85
N ASN A 106 5.45 -9.36 -20.72
CA ASN A 106 5.92 -8.99 -22.04
C ASN A 106 4.75 -8.64 -22.98
N ARG A 107 4.20 -7.43 -22.80
CA ARG A 107 3.19 -6.85 -23.71
C ARG A 107 3.79 -5.82 -24.67
N GLY A 108 5.05 -5.98 -25.05
CA GLY A 108 5.77 -5.02 -25.90
C GLY A 108 6.27 -3.79 -25.11
N ARG A 109 6.24 -3.85 -23.77
CA ARG A 109 6.80 -2.82 -22.88
C ARG A 109 8.24 -3.17 -22.47
N PRO A 110 9.08 -2.19 -22.15
CA PRO A 110 10.43 -2.45 -21.62
C PRO A 110 10.33 -3.15 -20.25
N LEU A 111 11.38 -3.92 -19.91
CA LEU A 111 11.48 -4.56 -18.59
C LEU A 111 11.50 -3.53 -17.45
N TYR A 112 12.15 -2.39 -17.63
CA TYR A 112 12.22 -1.30 -16.67
C TYR A 112 10.98 -0.41 -16.80
N ASN A 113 10.29 -0.16 -15.69
CA ASN A 113 9.14 0.73 -15.62
C ASN A 113 9.55 2.10 -15.04
N ASP A 114 10.00 2.12 -13.78
CA ASP A 114 10.35 3.32 -13.05
C ASP A 114 11.29 3.05 -11.87
N LEU A 115 11.83 4.12 -11.28
CA LEU A 115 12.47 4.10 -9.98
C LEU A 115 11.40 4.23 -8.89
N THR A 116 11.53 3.40 -7.86
CA THR A 116 10.73 3.53 -6.64
C THR A 116 11.54 4.26 -5.55
N ASP A 117 11.87 3.59 -4.45
CA ASP A 117 12.75 4.18 -3.44
C ASP A 117 14.18 4.34 -3.98
N THR A 118 14.58 5.57 -4.29
CA THR A 118 15.95 5.90 -4.70
C THR A 118 16.39 7.18 -3.98
N TYR A 119 16.98 6.99 -2.80
CA TYR A 119 17.32 8.10 -1.90
C TYR A 119 18.59 7.84 -1.10
N ILE A 120 19.15 8.94 -0.58
CA ILE A 120 20.12 8.93 0.50
C ILE A 120 19.39 9.29 1.79
N SER A 121 19.66 8.57 2.87
CA SER A 121 19.16 8.92 4.19
C SER A 121 20.28 9.02 5.21
N TRP A 122 20.13 9.94 6.13
CA TRP A 122 21.01 10.13 7.28
C TRP A 122 20.20 9.95 8.57
N SER A 123 20.68 9.07 9.44
CA SER A 123 20.10 8.82 10.76
C SER A 123 20.97 9.51 11.82
N THR A 124 20.37 10.39 12.61
CA THR A 124 21.08 11.08 13.71
C THR A 124 21.09 10.23 14.97
N GLU A 125 22.01 10.52 15.90
CA GLU A 125 22.05 9.89 17.22
C GLU A 125 20.77 10.06 18.04
N ASN A 126 20.01 11.13 17.80
CA ASN A 126 18.73 11.41 18.47
C ASN A 126 17.53 10.67 17.84
N GLY A 127 17.77 9.76 16.90
CA GLY A 127 16.72 8.98 16.25
C GLY A 127 15.97 9.71 15.13
N MET A 128 16.35 10.92 14.74
CA MET A 128 15.80 11.58 13.56
C MET A 128 16.41 10.98 12.31
N LYS A 129 15.58 10.83 11.27
CA LYS A 129 15.99 10.35 9.97
C LYS A 129 15.62 11.36 8.89
N PHE A 130 16.62 11.85 8.20
CA PHE A 130 16.47 12.69 7.02
C PHE A 130 16.58 11.84 5.76
N LYS A 131 15.76 12.13 4.75
CA LYS A 131 15.87 11.51 3.42
C LYS A 131 15.89 12.57 2.34
N LEU A 132 16.66 12.32 1.29
CA LEU A 132 16.74 13.12 0.08
C LEU A 132 16.74 12.20 -1.13
N GLY A 133 15.82 12.40 -2.06
CA GLY A 133 15.69 11.61 -3.28
C GLY A 133 14.26 11.19 -3.57
N LYS A 134 14.08 10.23 -4.49
CA LYS A 134 12.77 9.67 -4.78
C LYS A 134 12.38 8.69 -3.68
N GLN A 135 11.25 8.90 -3.04
CA GLN A 135 10.80 8.17 -1.87
C GLN A 135 9.28 8.15 -1.76
N SER A 136 8.75 7.18 -1.02
CA SER A 136 7.31 7.16 -0.74
C SER A 136 6.89 8.37 0.09
N ALA A 137 5.74 8.94 -0.26
CA ALA A 137 5.08 10.01 0.45
C ALA A 137 3.96 9.39 1.33
N PRO A 138 4.20 9.18 2.64
CA PRO A 138 3.28 8.45 3.51
C PRO A 138 2.07 9.32 3.87
N PHE A 139 0.88 8.85 3.50
CA PHE A 139 -0.39 9.50 3.81
C PHE A 139 -1.48 8.43 3.89
N THR A 140 -2.50 8.58 4.75
CA THR A 140 -3.55 7.59 5.05
C THR A 140 -3.03 6.29 5.70
N LEU A 141 -3.90 5.40 6.14
CA LEU A 141 -3.53 4.12 6.72
C LEU A 141 -2.76 3.25 5.72
N ASP A 142 -3.36 2.99 4.58
CA ASP A 142 -2.78 2.08 3.58
C ASP A 142 -1.73 2.76 2.70
N GLY A 143 -1.84 4.06 2.46
CA GLY A 143 -0.84 4.83 1.73
C GLY A 143 0.50 4.91 2.46
N SER A 144 0.49 4.96 3.79
CA SER A 144 1.69 4.90 4.63
C SER A 144 2.20 3.47 4.89
N THR A 145 1.40 2.45 4.52
CA THR A 145 1.77 1.04 4.72
C THR A 145 2.52 0.51 3.50
N SER A 146 3.71 -0.05 3.73
CA SER A 146 4.48 -0.69 2.66
C SER A 146 3.67 -1.83 2.01
N SER A 147 3.67 -1.93 0.68
CA SER A 147 3.00 -3.03 -0.02
C SER A 147 3.57 -4.43 0.30
N LYS A 148 4.74 -4.52 0.97
CA LYS A 148 5.23 -5.76 1.56
C LYS A 148 4.40 -6.19 2.77
N LYS A 149 3.80 -5.21 3.50
CA LYS A 149 3.15 -5.40 4.82
C LYS A 149 1.63 -5.25 4.79
N LEU A 150 1.01 -5.03 3.64
CA LEU A 150 -0.45 -4.98 3.55
C LEU A 150 -1.07 -6.29 4.06
N HIS A 151 -2.12 -6.16 4.84
CA HIS A 151 -2.96 -7.27 5.28
C HIS A 151 -4.00 -7.62 4.22
N THR A 152 -4.51 -6.62 3.51
CA THR A 152 -5.34 -6.77 2.32
C THR A 152 -4.51 -7.05 1.07
N LEU A 153 -5.13 -7.47 -0.02
CA LEU A 153 -4.46 -7.72 -1.30
C LEU A 153 -3.99 -6.43 -1.97
N GLU A 154 -4.84 -5.40 -1.92
CA GLU A 154 -4.56 -4.06 -2.42
C GLU A 154 -4.80 -3.03 -1.31
N ARG A 155 -4.36 -1.80 -1.52
CA ARG A 155 -4.71 -0.67 -0.67
C ARG A 155 -6.20 -0.36 -0.78
N SER A 156 -6.75 0.24 0.25
CA SER A 156 -8.15 0.65 0.29
C SER A 156 -8.50 1.64 -0.82
N LYS A 157 -9.78 1.75 -1.13
CA LYS A 157 -10.31 2.77 -2.05
C LYS A 157 -9.99 4.19 -1.56
N ILE A 158 -9.87 4.42 -0.24
CA ILE A 158 -9.38 5.70 0.32
C ILE A 158 -7.99 6.02 -0.22
N ALA A 159 -7.04 5.10 -0.12
CA ALA A 159 -5.69 5.32 -0.64
C ALA A 159 -5.68 5.54 -2.16
N GLY A 160 -6.58 4.90 -2.91
CA GLY A 160 -6.69 5.07 -4.35
C GLY A 160 -7.34 6.37 -4.80
N ASN A 161 -8.24 6.94 -3.99
CA ASN A 161 -9.03 8.12 -4.33
C ASN A 161 -8.57 9.40 -3.61
N ILE A 162 -8.10 9.31 -2.37
CA ILE A 162 -7.67 10.45 -1.54
C ILE A 162 -6.15 10.54 -1.46
N TRP A 163 -5.44 9.40 -1.53
CA TRP A 163 -3.99 9.39 -1.63
C TRP A 163 -3.57 9.38 -3.10
N PHE A 164 -2.28 9.24 -3.40
CA PHE A 164 -1.72 9.34 -4.73
C PHE A 164 -1.87 8.03 -5.53
N GLY A 165 -2.18 8.13 -6.80
CA GLY A 165 -2.03 7.02 -7.74
C GLY A 165 -0.56 6.62 -7.94
N GLN A 166 0.38 7.56 -7.78
CA GLN A 166 1.82 7.32 -7.66
C GLN A 166 2.23 7.30 -6.19
N GLU A 167 3.15 6.40 -5.85
CA GLU A 167 3.60 6.20 -4.45
C GLU A 167 4.93 6.91 -4.16
N TYR A 168 5.74 7.26 -5.17
CA TYR A 168 7.14 7.70 -5.02
C TYR A 168 7.39 9.03 -5.73
N PHE A 169 7.89 10.00 -4.97
CA PHE A 169 8.14 11.35 -5.45
C PHE A 169 9.54 11.82 -5.09
N PRO A 170 10.22 12.60 -5.97
CA PRO A 170 11.41 13.33 -5.60
C PRO A 170 11.11 14.33 -4.48
N GLY A 171 11.94 14.35 -3.44
CA GLY A 171 11.71 15.25 -2.32
C GLY A 171 12.67 15.08 -1.17
N ILE A 172 12.37 15.79 -0.10
CA ILE A 172 13.08 15.71 1.18
C ILE A 172 12.07 15.36 2.29
N SER A 173 12.50 14.60 3.26
CA SER A 173 11.67 14.34 4.45
C SER A 173 12.51 14.19 5.70
N VAL A 174 11.87 14.44 6.84
CA VAL A 174 12.37 14.15 8.18
C VAL A 174 11.34 13.32 8.92
N SER A 175 11.78 12.34 9.67
CA SER A 175 10.93 11.53 10.56
C SER A 175 11.67 11.19 11.83
N GLY A 176 10.94 10.86 12.86
CA GLY A 176 11.48 10.42 14.14
C GLY A 176 10.39 10.10 15.14
N SER A 177 10.83 9.66 16.32
CA SER A 177 9.96 9.43 17.47
C SER A 177 10.61 10.05 18.70
N LYS A 178 9.82 10.76 19.52
CA LYS A 178 10.26 11.34 20.77
C LYS A 178 9.12 11.35 21.78
N ASP A 179 9.37 10.85 22.99
CA ASP A 179 8.40 10.82 24.08
C ASP A 179 7.07 10.16 23.65
N GLU A 180 7.13 9.00 22.93
CA GLU A 180 6.00 8.26 22.36
C GLU A 180 5.26 8.99 21.23
N ILE A 181 5.75 10.14 20.78
CA ILE A 181 5.20 10.89 19.67
C ILE A 181 6.03 10.60 18.43
N ASP A 182 5.41 9.99 17.42
CA ASP A 182 5.97 9.85 16.09
C ASP A 182 5.65 11.09 15.27
N TYR A 183 6.62 11.56 14.50
CA TYR A 183 6.45 12.70 13.62
C TYR A 183 7.06 12.44 12.25
N PHE A 184 6.45 13.05 11.26
CA PHE A 184 6.94 13.07 9.90
C PHE A 184 6.65 14.42 9.26
N ALA A 185 7.62 14.95 8.50
CA ALA A 185 7.43 16.08 7.62
C ALA A 185 8.14 15.80 6.30
N GLY A 186 7.46 16.03 5.20
CA GLY A 186 8.00 15.83 3.85
C GLY A 186 7.59 16.95 2.90
N PHE A 187 8.48 17.25 1.95
CA PHE A 187 8.24 18.20 0.88
C PHE A 187 8.67 17.58 -0.44
N TYR A 188 7.78 17.54 -1.41
CA TYR A 188 7.88 16.73 -2.61
C TYR A 188 7.54 17.50 -3.86
N SER A 189 8.16 17.09 -4.96
CA SER A 189 7.74 17.46 -6.31
C SER A 189 6.44 16.75 -6.67
N ASN A 190 5.52 17.47 -7.32
CA ASN A 190 4.28 16.90 -7.84
C ASN A 190 4.46 16.22 -9.22
N ASP A 191 5.67 16.25 -9.78
CA ASP A 191 5.93 15.66 -11.09
C ASP A 191 5.85 14.13 -11.06
N ASN A 192 4.95 13.60 -11.89
CA ASN A 192 4.76 12.16 -12.07
C ASN A 192 5.72 11.63 -13.15
N LYS A 193 7.01 11.52 -12.84
CA LYS A 193 8.02 11.01 -13.77
C LYS A 193 8.66 9.72 -13.25
N PRO A 194 9.05 8.80 -14.16
CA PRO A 194 9.71 7.54 -13.77
C PRO A 194 11.01 7.74 -13.00
N GLU A 195 11.75 8.79 -13.30
CA GLU A 195 13.04 9.13 -12.67
C GLU A 195 12.96 10.45 -11.91
N PHE A 196 13.97 11.32 -12.11
CA PHE A 196 14.09 12.64 -11.50
C PHE A 196 13.88 13.78 -12.50
N ASP A 197 13.62 13.47 -13.77
CA ASP A 197 13.46 14.49 -14.80
C ASP A 197 12.25 15.37 -14.54
N GLY A 198 12.44 16.66 -14.66
CA GLY A 198 11.38 17.63 -14.44
C GLY A 198 11.04 17.94 -12.99
N ALA A 199 11.74 17.34 -12.01
CA ALA A 199 11.43 17.56 -10.60
C ALA A 199 11.30 19.04 -10.22
N PHE A 200 10.21 19.36 -9.50
CA PHE A 200 9.83 20.72 -9.06
C PHE A 200 9.51 21.72 -10.21
N LYS A 201 9.19 21.26 -11.40
CA LYS A 201 8.75 22.11 -12.51
C LYS A 201 7.23 22.35 -12.54
N HIS A 202 6.45 21.37 -12.07
CA HIS A 202 4.99 21.34 -12.23
C HIS A 202 4.27 21.25 -10.88
N GLY A 203 4.72 22.02 -9.91
CA GLY A 203 4.11 22.08 -8.59
C GLY A 203 4.80 21.24 -7.53
N GLN A 204 4.31 21.39 -6.32
CA GLN A 204 4.91 20.80 -5.13
C GLN A 204 3.84 20.57 -4.06
N PHE A 205 4.10 19.61 -3.18
CA PHE A 205 3.22 19.35 -2.06
C PHE A 205 4.02 19.03 -0.79
N GLY A 206 3.38 19.26 0.35
CA GLY A 206 3.91 18.93 1.66
C GLY A 206 3.04 17.94 2.40
N ILE A 207 3.66 17.12 3.24
CA ILE A 207 2.98 16.22 4.17
C ILE A 207 3.51 16.46 5.57
N LEU A 208 2.59 16.52 6.54
CA LEU A 208 2.88 16.51 7.97
C LEU A 208 2.10 15.37 8.60
N SER A 209 2.75 14.63 9.50
CA SER A 209 2.09 13.58 10.29
C SER A 209 2.55 13.64 11.74
N VAL A 210 1.62 13.43 12.65
CA VAL A 210 1.90 13.26 14.07
C VAL A 210 1.08 12.10 14.60
N GLY A 211 1.73 11.19 15.33
CA GLY A 211 1.08 10.03 15.92
C GLY A 211 1.55 9.79 17.34
N LYS A 212 0.71 9.14 18.13
CA LYS A 212 1.05 8.73 19.49
C LYS A 212 0.41 7.42 19.86
N ASP A 213 1.15 6.57 20.58
CA ASP A 213 0.62 5.35 21.18
C ASP A 213 0.14 5.63 22.60
N TYR A 214 -1.10 5.26 22.89
CA TYR A 214 -1.78 5.39 24.17
C TYR A 214 -2.03 4.03 24.84
N ALA A 215 -1.33 2.96 24.44
CA ALA A 215 -1.55 1.60 24.92
C ALA A 215 -1.64 1.49 26.45
N GLY A 216 -0.72 2.15 27.16
CA GLY A 216 -0.70 2.16 28.62
C GLY A 216 -1.92 2.80 29.30
N ASN A 217 -2.74 3.58 28.57
CA ASN A 217 -3.95 4.20 29.10
C ASN A 217 -5.19 3.30 28.98
N PHE A 218 -5.15 2.29 28.10
CA PHE A 218 -6.31 1.46 27.76
C PHE A 218 -6.11 -0.02 28.07
N ASP A 219 -4.97 -0.41 28.63
CA ASP A 219 -4.59 -1.81 28.87
C ASP A 219 -4.64 -2.66 27.60
N LEU A 220 -4.11 -2.10 26.51
CA LEU A 220 -3.98 -2.70 25.19
C LEU A 220 -2.51 -2.84 24.81
N GLU A 221 -2.21 -3.73 23.89
CA GLU A 221 -0.85 -3.85 23.33
C GLU A 221 -0.51 -2.65 22.44
N LYS A 222 -1.54 -2.09 21.78
CA LYS A 222 -1.43 -0.86 20.99
C LYS A 222 -2.72 -0.07 20.98
N SER A 223 -2.60 1.24 21.12
CA SER A 223 -3.67 2.21 20.96
C SER A 223 -3.12 3.44 20.25
N TYR A 224 -2.80 3.27 18.97
CA TYR A 224 -2.12 4.29 18.18
C TYR A 224 -3.12 5.19 17.46
N LEU A 225 -2.93 6.49 17.61
CA LEU A 225 -3.67 7.52 16.90
C LEU A 225 -2.68 8.34 16.08
N ARG A 226 -3.03 8.64 14.80
CA ARG A 226 -2.21 9.47 13.92
C ARG A 226 -3.09 10.42 13.11
N LEU A 227 -2.62 11.64 12.99
CA LEU A 227 -3.14 12.67 12.11
C LEU A 227 -2.14 12.91 11.00
N ASP A 228 -2.61 12.83 9.77
CA ASP A 228 -1.87 13.19 8.56
C ASP A 228 -2.52 14.44 7.95
N PHE A 229 -1.70 15.32 7.47
CA PHE A 229 -2.09 16.54 6.76
C PHE A 229 -1.26 16.65 5.49
N MET A 230 -1.90 16.91 4.35
CA MET A 230 -1.26 17.18 3.07
C MET A 230 -1.79 18.50 2.52
N PHE A 231 -0.92 19.27 1.93
CA PHE A 231 -1.25 20.48 1.21
C PHE A 231 -0.47 20.52 -0.10
N GLN A 232 -1.10 21.03 -1.15
CA GLN A 232 -0.52 21.15 -2.47
C GLN A 232 -0.60 22.62 -2.91
N GLU A 233 0.43 23.09 -3.59
CA GLU A 233 0.42 24.38 -4.27
C GLU A 233 -0.05 24.17 -5.71
N ASP A 234 -1.10 24.88 -6.10
CA ASP A 234 -1.56 24.98 -7.48
C ASP A 234 -0.58 25.84 -8.28
N ASP A 235 0.03 25.31 -9.33
CA ASP A 235 0.91 26.07 -10.20
C ASP A 235 0.16 26.96 -11.21
N GLY A 236 -1.18 26.87 -11.22
CA GLY A 236 -2.06 27.65 -12.11
C GLY A 236 -1.94 27.25 -13.57
N ASN A 237 -1.35 26.12 -13.89
CA ASN A 237 -1.15 25.63 -15.25
C ASN A 237 -2.12 24.48 -15.57
N ASP A 238 -3.30 24.82 -16.07
CA ASP A 238 -4.34 23.85 -16.45
C ASP A 238 -3.95 22.90 -17.58
N ASP A 239 -2.81 23.15 -18.28
CA ASP A 239 -2.32 22.30 -19.38
C ASP A 239 -1.45 21.12 -18.90
N VAL A 240 -1.06 21.07 -17.64
CA VAL A 240 -0.34 19.93 -17.03
C VAL A 240 -1.36 19.08 -16.31
N GLU A 241 -1.44 17.82 -16.62
CA GLU A 241 -2.18 16.84 -15.82
C GLU A 241 -1.61 16.89 -14.39
N ASP A 242 -2.17 17.79 -13.58
CA ASP A 242 -1.92 17.80 -12.15
C ASP A 242 -2.19 16.39 -11.63
N PHE A 243 -1.23 15.84 -10.93
CA PHE A 243 -1.29 14.49 -10.45
C PHE A 243 -2.55 14.22 -9.61
N ASN A 244 -3.09 15.25 -8.99
CA ASN A 244 -4.39 15.31 -8.34
C ASN A 244 -4.84 16.78 -8.20
N ASP A 245 -6.12 17.01 -8.32
CA ASP A 245 -6.78 18.30 -8.18
C ASP A 245 -7.05 18.71 -6.72
N TRP A 246 -6.20 18.28 -5.79
CA TRP A 246 -6.32 18.59 -4.37
C TRP A 246 -5.71 19.92 -4.00
N ASN A 247 -6.39 20.65 -3.11
CA ASN A 247 -5.83 21.77 -2.37
C ASN A 247 -5.22 21.29 -1.06
N ALA A 248 -5.96 20.45 -0.32
CA ALA A 248 -5.51 19.85 0.93
C ALA A 248 -6.19 18.50 1.16
N ALA A 249 -5.55 17.64 1.96
CA ALA A 249 -6.16 16.42 2.45
C ALA A 249 -5.78 16.14 3.90
N TYR A 250 -6.64 15.43 4.61
CA TYR A 250 -6.52 15.09 6.01
C TYR A 250 -6.83 13.62 6.20
N SER A 251 -6.09 12.93 7.07
CA SER A 251 -6.41 11.55 7.47
C SER A 251 -6.27 11.39 8.96
N PHE A 252 -7.25 10.74 9.58
CA PHE A 252 -7.22 10.30 10.97
C PHE A 252 -7.16 8.78 11.02
N VAL A 253 -6.01 8.25 11.39
CA VAL A 253 -5.72 6.82 11.46
C VAL A 253 -5.73 6.35 12.90
N THR A 254 -6.42 5.24 13.18
CA THR A 254 -6.31 4.56 14.46
C THR A 254 -5.90 3.10 14.30
N LYS A 255 -5.14 2.57 15.27
CA LYS A 255 -4.77 1.15 15.36
C LYS A 255 -4.94 0.68 16.80
N TRP A 256 -5.88 -0.23 16.99
CA TRP A 256 -6.17 -0.86 18.28
C TRP A 256 -5.79 -2.33 18.15
N GLU A 257 -4.91 -2.80 19.05
CA GLU A 257 -4.38 -4.17 18.99
C GLU A 257 -4.36 -4.76 20.41
N ASN A 258 -4.86 -5.99 20.54
CA ASN A 258 -4.86 -6.72 21.80
C ASN A 258 -4.85 -8.24 21.55
N ASN A 259 -3.76 -8.91 21.92
CA ASN A 259 -3.50 -10.30 21.61
C ASN A 259 -3.66 -10.57 20.09
N ASP A 260 -4.63 -11.42 19.74
CA ASP A 260 -4.89 -11.81 18.35
C ASP A 260 -5.89 -10.89 17.64
N TRP A 261 -6.41 -9.86 18.31
CA TRP A 261 -7.40 -8.94 17.77
C TRP A 261 -6.80 -7.62 17.36
N TYR A 262 -7.20 -7.17 16.19
CA TYR A 262 -6.79 -5.91 15.59
C TYR A 262 -8.01 -5.17 15.05
N PHE A 263 -8.05 -3.85 15.27
CA PHE A 263 -9.03 -2.98 14.68
C PHE A 263 -8.35 -1.70 14.20
N TRP A 264 -8.19 -1.57 12.90
CA TRP A 264 -7.58 -0.40 12.30
C TRP A 264 -8.64 0.41 11.56
N THR A 265 -8.51 1.74 11.60
CA THR A 265 -9.46 2.64 10.94
C THR A 265 -8.73 3.76 10.23
N ASP A 266 -9.37 4.29 9.19
CA ASP A 266 -8.96 5.49 8.48
C ASP A 266 -10.19 6.34 8.18
N LEU A 267 -10.17 7.61 8.60
CA LEU A 267 -11.16 8.61 8.24
C LEU A 267 -10.42 9.73 7.52
N SER A 268 -10.67 9.88 6.23
CA SER A 268 -9.94 10.81 5.37
C SER A 268 -10.86 11.77 4.65
N PHE A 269 -10.34 12.97 4.38
CA PHE A 269 -11.00 14.06 3.68
C PHE A 269 -10.02 14.68 2.68
N ALA A 270 -10.52 15.06 1.50
CA ALA A 270 -9.78 15.82 0.51
C ALA A 270 -10.62 16.97 0.00
N ASP A 271 -10.07 18.19 0.09
CA ASP A 271 -10.57 19.40 -0.55
C ASP A 271 -10.00 19.42 -1.97
N ARG A 272 -10.87 19.41 -2.97
CA ARG A 272 -10.54 19.33 -4.40
C ARG A 272 -11.15 20.48 -5.18
N LYS A 273 -10.55 20.81 -6.33
CA LYS A 273 -11.09 21.82 -7.26
C LYS A 273 -12.49 21.46 -7.78
N ASN A 274 -12.76 20.17 -8.01
CA ASN A 274 -13.98 19.67 -8.67
C ASN A 274 -14.96 18.99 -7.71
N GLY A 275 -14.75 19.10 -6.41
CA GLY A 275 -15.63 18.52 -5.38
C GLY A 275 -14.86 17.79 -4.30
N ASP A 276 -15.29 18.00 -3.07
CA ASP A 276 -14.69 17.40 -1.89
C ASP A 276 -14.97 15.91 -1.83
N VAL A 277 -14.03 15.15 -1.28
CA VAL A 277 -14.18 13.71 -1.05
C VAL A 277 -13.92 13.40 0.41
N TRP A 278 -14.75 12.54 1.00
CA TRP A 278 -14.42 11.93 2.28
C TRP A 278 -14.52 10.41 2.20
N GLY A 279 -13.83 9.72 3.09
CA GLY A 279 -13.86 8.26 3.14
C GLY A 279 -13.62 7.71 4.53
N LEU A 280 -14.27 6.59 4.81
CA LEU A 280 -14.15 5.81 6.05
C LEU A 280 -13.73 4.39 5.72
N GLN A 281 -12.68 3.89 6.37
CA GLN A 281 -12.27 2.50 6.37
C GLN A 281 -12.36 1.93 7.79
N LEU A 282 -12.98 0.75 7.93
CA LEU A 282 -13.01 -0.02 9.16
C LEU A 282 -12.45 -1.42 8.87
N MET A 283 -11.36 -1.79 9.52
CA MET A 283 -10.64 -3.03 9.23
C MET A 283 -10.37 -3.83 10.51
N PRO A 284 -11.37 -4.59 11.02
CA PRO A 284 -11.14 -5.62 12.03
C PRO A 284 -10.46 -6.85 11.41
N PHE A 285 -9.49 -7.41 12.10
CA PHE A 285 -8.86 -8.67 11.72
C PHE A 285 -8.43 -9.47 12.95
N TYR A 286 -8.25 -10.78 12.76
CA TYR A 286 -8.00 -11.71 13.83
C TYR A 286 -6.99 -12.79 13.39
N ASP A 287 -5.99 -13.04 14.22
CA ASP A 287 -5.03 -14.13 14.03
C ASP A 287 -5.61 -15.43 14.59
N ILE A 288 -6.10 -16.32 13.70
CA ILE A 288 -6.62 -17.64 14.07
C ILE A 288 -5.51 -18.51 14.63
N THR A 289 -4.31 -18.36 14.08
CA THR A 289 -3.05 -18.99 14.51
C THR A 289 -1.92 -18.02 14.23
N ASP A 290 -0.71 -18.27 14.76
CA ASP A 290 0.51 -17.50 14.49
C ASP A 290 0.81 -17.30 12.99
N LYS A 291 0.17 -18.08 12.11
CA LYS A 291 0.40 -18.06 10.65
C LYS A 291 -0.85 -17.79 9.83
N THR A 292 -2.02 -17.75 10.42
CA THR A 292 -3.28 -17.65 9.67
C THR A 292 -4.15 -16.54 10.24
N GLN A 293 -4.53 -15.60 9.40
CA GLN A 293 -5.27 -14.40 9.76
C GLN A 293 -6.51 -14.27 8.89
N VAL A 294 -7.63 -13.91 9.49
CA VAL A 294 -8.85 -13.49 8.79
C VAL A 294 -9.01 -11.98 8.91
N ILE A 295 -9.51 -11.36 7.85
CA ILE A 295 -9.69 -9.92 7.76
C ILE A 295 -11.05 -9.63 7.19
N PHE A 296 -11.71 -8.64 7.78
CA PHE A 296 -12.84 -7.96 7.17
C PHE A 296 -12.44 -6.49 6.97
N CYS A 297 -12.81 -5.89 5.84
CA CYS A 297 -12.66 -4.47 5.63
C CYS A 297 -13.91 -3.90 5.00
N TYR A 298 -14.42 -2.83 5.60
CA TYR A 298 -15.47 -1.99 5.05
C TYR A 298 -14.85 -0.67 4.66
N THR A 299 -15.09 -0.24 3.43
CA THR A 299 -14.65 1.07 2.94
C THR A 299 -15.83 1.78 2.29
N HIS A 300 -16.03 3.05 2.63
CA HIS A 300 -17.02 3.91 2.02
C HIS A 300 -16.39 5.25 1.69
N LEU A 301 -16.68 5.78 0.51
CA LEU A 301 -16.31 7.12 0.07
C LEU A 301 -17.53 7.81 -0.52
N ASP A 302 -17.59 9.11 -0.34
CA ASP A 302 -18.60 9.99 -0.90
C ASP A 302 -17.95 11.26 -1.44
N SER A 303 -18.44 11.75 -2.57
CA SER A 303 -17.96 12.96 -3.23
C SER A 303 -19.07 13.98 -3.42
N SER A 304 -18.76 15.25 -3.22
CA SER A 304 -19.66 16.37 -3.51
C SER A 304 -19.61 16.85 -4.96
N GLY A 305 -18.68 16.33 -5.75
CA GLY A 305 -18.51 16.66 -7.16
C GLY A 305 -18.89 15.51 -8.07
N ASP A 306 -19.27 15.82 -9.30
CA ASP A 306 -19.71 14.83 -10.27
C ASP A 306 -18.58 13.90 -10.71
N ASN A 307 -18.78 12.58 -10.59
CA ASN A 307 -17.89 11.54 -11.11
C ASN A 307 -16.43 11.61 -10.61
N GLN A 308 -16.23 11.93 -9.32
CA GLN A 308 -14.91 12.09 -8.72
C GLN A 308 -14.28 10.79 -8.21
N LEU A 309 -15.10 9.78 -7.90
CA LEU A 309 -14.62 8.51 -7.38
C LEU A 309 -14.41 7.51 -8.51
N ARG A 310 -13.44 6.65 -8.30
CA ARG A 310 -13.13 5.54 -9.21
C ARG A 310 -13.07 4.22 -8.45
N GLY A 311 -13.38 3.16 -9.12
CA GLY A 311 -12.99 1.81 -8.75
C GLY A 311 -11.47 1.74 -8.55
N SER A 312 -10.95 0.58 -8.32
CA SER A 312 -9.51 0.38 -8.35
C SER A 312 -9.19 -0.74 -9.31
N ARG A 313 -7.97 -0.76 -9.73
CA ARG A 313 -7.27 -1.68 -10.58
C ARG A 313 -8.11 -2.67 -11.42
N TRP A 314 -8.95 -3.50 -10.80
CA TRP A 314 -9.69 -4.53 -11.52
C TRP A 314 -11.02 -4.01 -12.04
N GLU A 315 -11.74 -3.25 -11.27
CA GLU A 315 -12.96 -2.57 -11.68
C GLU A 315 -12.64 -1.59 -12.81
N ASP A 316 -11.58 -0.80 -12.70
CA ASP A 316 -11.12 0.10 -13.76
C ASP A 316 -10.75 -0.64 -15.06
N ARG A 317 -10.27 -1.88 -14.99
CA ARG A 317 -9.94 -2.68 -16.17
C ARG A 317 -11.16 -3.27 -16.87
N LEU A 318 -12.26 -3.50 -16.14
CA LEU A 318 -13.50 -4.00 -16.72
C LEU A 318 -14.07 -3.03 -17.75
N ASP A 319 -13.91 -1.73 -17.52
CA ASP A 319 -14.39 -0.68 -18.43
C ASP A 319 -13.30 0.29 -18.91
N ARG A 320 -12.06 -0.15 -18.95
CA ARG A 320 -10.91 0.65 -19.41
C ARG A 320 -10.71 1.97 -18.68
N GLY A 321 -11.14 2.05 -17.42
CA GLY A 321 -11.02 3.22 -16.56
C GLY A 321 -12.14 4.25 -16.73
N GLU A 322 -13.27 3.88 -17.29
CA GLU A 322 -14.41 4.78 -17.52
C GLU A 322 -15.41 4.82 -16.36
N TYR A 323 -15.41 3.79 -15.46
CA TYR A 323 -16.29 3.79 -14.29
C TYR A 323 -15.91 4.89 -13.31
N ARG A 324 -16.80 5.86 -13.20
CA ARG A 324 -16.71 6.97 -12.28
C ARG A 324 -18.05 7.15 -11.59
N GLY A 325 -18.02 7.58 -10.33
CA GLY A 325 -19.22 7.84 -9.54
C GLY A 325 -18.95 8.78 -8.39
N ASP A 326 -19.92 8.92 -7.52
CA ASP A 326 -19.93 9.87 -6.42
C ASP A 326 -20.08 9.19 -5.05
N ASP A 327 -20.63 7.98 -5.02
CA ASP A 327 -20.70 7.10 -3.83
C ASP A 327 -20.01 5.78 -4.13
N LEU A 328 -19.08 5.36 -3.28
CA LEU A 328 -18.37 4.11 -3.41
C LEU A 328 -18.40 3.33 -2.11
N THR A 329 -18.87 2.11 -2.16
CA THR A 329 -18.88 1.19 -1.01
C THR A 329 -18.20 -0.13 -1.38
N GLU A 330 -17.27 -0.58 -0.53
CA GLU A 330 -16.59 -1.87 -0.68
C GLU A 330 -16.66 -2.68 0.62
N TYR A 331 -16.99 -3.96 0.48
CA TYR A 331 -16.83 -4.98 1.50
C TYR A 331 -15.77 -5.96 1.07
N PHE A 332 -14.76 -6.16 1.89
CA PHE A 332 -13.68 -7.10 1.64
C PHE A 332 -13.58 -8.13 2.75
N PHE A 333 -13.45 -9.40 2.39
CA PHE A 333 -13.15 -10.50 3.30
C PHE A 333 -11.88 -11.20 2.84
N GLY A 334 -10.87 -11.30 3.72
CA GLY A 334 -9.56 -11.87 3.43
C GLY A 334 -9.17 -13.03 4.33
N LEU A 335 -8.37 -13.93 3.77
CA LEU A 335 -7.66 -14.99 4.48
C LEU A 335 -6.19 -14.96 4.09
N ASN A 336 -5.31 -14.68 5.05
CA ASN A 336 -3.86 -14.69 4.89
C ASN A 336 -3.26 -15.93 5.51
N HIS A 337 -2.24 -16.48 4.84
CA HIS A 337 -1.36 -17.46 5.43
C HIS A 337 0.10 -16.99 5.32
N PHE A 338 0.76 -16.82 6.46
CA PHE A 338 2.13 -16.33 6.57
C PHE A 338 3.09 -17.52 6.74
N PHE A 339 3.79 -17.92 5.67
CA PHE A 339 4.80 -18.96 5.73
C PHE A 339 6.05 -18.47 6.49
N TYR A 340 6.42 -17.21 6.26
CA TYR A 340 7.55 -16.54 6.92
C TYR A 340 7.23 -15.06 7.14
N GLY A 341 6.26 -14.77 7.98
CA GLY A 341 5.71 -13.44 8.21
C GLY A 341 5.32 -12.76 6.89
N HIS A 342 5.49 -11.46 6.81
CA HIS A 342 5.22 -10.72 5.57
C HIS A 342 6.24 -10.95 4.44
N LYS A 343 7.36 -11.62 4.72
CA LYS A 343 8.37 -11.90 3.70
C LYS A 343 7.94 -12.99 2.72
N LEU A 344 7.11 -13.94 3.17
CA LEU A 344 6.54 -15.00 2.34
C LEU A 344 5.12 -15.29 2.80
N LYS A 345 4.13 -14.96 1.99
CA LYS A 345 2.73 -15.12 2.34
C LYS A 345 1.85 -15.46 1.14
N TRP A 346 0.74 -16.12 1.43
CA TRP A 346 -0.37 -16.35 0.53
C TRP A 346 -1.59 -15.61 1.04
N GLN A 347 -2.22 -14.82 0.19
CA GLN A 347 -3.38 -14.00 0.51
C GLN A 347 -4.52 -14.35 -0.42
N ASN A 348 -5.73 -14.44 0.14
CA ASN A 348 -6.96 -14.66 -0.61
C ASN A 348 -7.96 -13.59 -0.18
N GLY A 349 -8.70 -13.05 -1.11
CA GLY A 349 -9.72 -12.05 -0.83
C GLY A 349 -10.94 -12.20 -1.71
N LEU A 350 -12.09 -12.00 -1.11
CA LEU A 350 -13.37 -11.83 -1.76
C LEU A 350 -13.84 -10.41 -1.47
N GLN A 351 -14.20 -9.67 -2.50
CA GLN A 351 -14.71 -8.31 -2.36
C GLN A 351 -16.03 -8.14 -3.09
N TYR A 352 -16.84 -7.21 -2.61
CA TYR A 352 -18.03 -6.71 -3.26
C TYR A 352 -17.93 -5.19 -3.30
N THR A 353 -18.00 -4.62 -4.49
CA THR A 353 -17.85 -3.18 -4.70
C THR A 353 -19.10 -2.65 -5.39
N GLN A 354 -19.58 -1.49 -4.91
CA GLN A 354 -20.62 -0.68 -5.54
C GLN A 354 -20.06 0.71 -5.79
N LEU A 355 -20.36 1.27 -6.96
CA LEU A 355 -20.04 2.63 -7.37
C LEU A 355 -21.28 3.21 -8.04
N ASP A 356 -21.84 4.24 -7.44
CA ASP A 356 -23.08 4.87 -7.86
C ASP A 356 -22.83 6.33 -8.23
N GLU A 357 -23.60 6.89 -9.19
CA GLU A 357 -23.66 8.31 -9.48
C GLU A 357 -24.51 9.05 -8.43
N ALA A 358 -24.46 10.40 -8.41
CA ALA A 358 -25.20 11.24 -7.49
C ALA A 358 -26.72 11.06 -7.58
N ASP A 359 -27.26 10.66 -8.73
CA ASP A 359 -28.68 10.39 -8.93
C ASP A 359 -29.10 8.98 -8.47
N GLY A 360 -28.14 8.16 -8.00
CA GLY A 360 -28.33 6.78 -7.55
C GLY A 360 -28.34 5.76 -8.68
N SER A 361 -28.02 6.14 -9.91
CA SER A 361 -27.77 5.18 -10.98
C SER A 361 -26.45 4.43 -10.69
N LYS A 362 -26.42 3.14 -11.07
CA LYS A 362 -25.26 2.29 -10.81
C LYS A 362 -24.29 2.34 -11.97
N GLU A 363 -23.07 2.73 -11.67
CA GLU A 363 -21.96 2.65 -12.62
C GLU A 363 -21.26 1.30 -12.56
N TYR A 364 -21.03 0.78 -11.36
CA TYR A 364 -20.45 -0.53 -11.17
C TYR A 364 -21.05 -1.22 -9.94
N GLU A 365 -21.36 -2.50 -10.08
CA GLU A 365 -21.69 -3.37 -8.97
C GLU A 365 -21.15 -4.78 -9.29
N GLY A 366 -20.38 -5.37 -8.37
CA GLY A 366 -19.86 -6.69 -8.67
C GLY A 366 -19.02 -7.33 -7.57
N TRP A 367 -18.81 -8.63 -7.77
CA TRP A 367 -17.94 -9.44 -6.94
C TRP A 367 -16.57 -9.58 -7.57
N GLY A 368 -15.55 -9.54 -6.71
CA GLY A 368 -14.17 -9.80 -7.07
C GLY A 368 -13.56 -10.87 -6.18
N PHE A 369 -12.80 -11.77 -6.78
CA PHE A 369 -11.95 -12.72 -6.06
C PHE A 369 -10.52 -12.56 -6.51
N THR A 370 -9.58 -12.52 -5.55
CA THR A 370 -8.14 -12.50 -5.83
C THR A 370 -7.42 -13.48 -4.92
N THR A 371 -6.50 -14.25 -5.48
CA THR A 371 -5.54 -15.05 -4.73
C THR A 371 -4.13 -14.66 -5.15
N ALA A 372 -3.24 -14.38 -4.18
CA ALA A 372 -1.93 -13.84 -4.45
C ALA A 372 -0.84 -14.53 -3.63
N PHE A 373 0.28 -14.83 -4.28
CA PHE A 373 1.50 -15.28 -3.65
C PHE A 373 2.52 -14.15 -3.64
N ARG A 374 3.06 -13.83 -2.47
CA ARG A 374 3.91 -12.66 -2.26
C ARG A 374 5.20 -13.03 -1.54
N ILE A 375 6.33 -12.67 -2.14
CA ILE A 375 7.66 -12.81 -1.57
C ILE A 375 8.35 -11.45 -1.55
N SER A 376 9.11 -11.16 -0.48
CA SER A 376 9.91 -9.93 -0.36
C SER A 376 11.18 -10.19 0.43
N TRP A 377 12.23 -9.48 0.10
CA TRP A 377 13.55 -9.56 0.71
C TRP A 377 14.16 -8.19 0.93
#